data_69e24e809215e96816250f727b764cec
#
_entry.id   69e24e809215e96816250f727b764cec
#
_cell.length_a   1.000
_cell.length_b   1.000
_cell.length_c   1.000
_cell.angle_alpha   90.00
_cell.angle_beta   90.00
_cell.angle_gamma   90.00
#
_symmetry.space_group_name_H-M   'P 1'
#
loop_
_entity.id
_entity.type
_entity.pdbx_description
1 polymer ?
#
loop_
_entity_poly.entity_id
_entity_poly.type
_entity_poly.pdbx_seq_one_letter_code
_entity_poly.pdbx_strand_id
1 'polypeptide(L)'
;MNRYTVAVLVNNQFGVLNRVTSMFRRRQFNIISLTVSETESNALSRITVTFEGGETQKQQLVNQLYKLPDVCSIKEFTPDTSVRCELMLIKLKNDSKTRSDILAAADAKTMDYSKDSLMLCLTSESRKIDEFVDLMRDYEILEICRTGNVSLEKGSTTIRQAINF
;
A
#
# COMPACT_ATOMS: atom_id res chain seq x y z
N MET A 1 10.59 8.13 -13.91
CA MET A 1 9.72 6.94 -13.84
C MET A 1 8.46 7.34 -13.08
N ASN A 2 7.32 6.88 -13.52
CA ASN A 2 6.05 7.18 -12.84
C ASN A 2 5.72 6.06 -11.84
N ARG A 3 5.00 6.41 -10.78
CA ARG A 3 4.52 5.47 -9.78
C ARG A 3 3.08 5.08 -10.08
N TYR A 4 2.81 3.79 -10.18
CA TYR A 4 1.49 3.23 -10.49
C TYR A 4 0.98 2.38 -9.34
N THR A 5 -0.33 2.40 -9.12
CA THR A 5 -1.02 1.54 -8.17
C THR A 5 -2.11 0.76 -8.90
N VAL A 6 -2.07 -0.55 -8.79
CA VAL A 6 -3.07 -1.46 -9.36
C VAL A 6 -3.62 -2.37 -8.28
N ALA A 7 -4.92 -2.66 -8.31
CA ALA A 7 -5.49 -3.77 -7.57
C ALA A 7 -5.81 -4.91 -8.52
N VAL A 8 -5.49 -6.11 -8.08
CA VAL A 8 -5.77 -7.38 -8.78
C VAL A 8 -6.70 -8.20 -7.91
N LEU A 9 -7.91 -8.46 -8.36
CA LEU A 9 -8.84 -9.37 -7.74
C LEU A 9 -8.54 -10.78 -8.24
N VAL A 10 -8.32 -11.72 -7.34
CA VAL A 10 -7.88 -13.07 -7.67
C VAL A 10 -8.68 -14.12 -6.89
N ASN A 11 -8.73 -15.33 -7.41
CA ASN A 11 -9.19 -16.49 -6.64
C ASN A 11 -8.28 -16.70 -5.41
N ASN A 12 -8.88 -16.92 -4.24
CA ASN A 12 -8.12 -17.15 -3.01
C ASN A 12 -7.65 -18.60 -2.93
N GLN A 13 -6.56 -18.91 -3.66
CA GLN A 13 -5.97 -20.25 -3.74
C GLN A 13 -4.46 -20.23 -3.52
N PHE A 14 -3.91 -21.38 -3.12
CA PHE A 14 -2.48 -21.52 -2.91
C PHE A 14 -1.66 -21.17 -4.16
N GLY A 15 -0.58 -20.41 -3.97
CA GLY A 15 0.37 -20.04 -5.01
C GLY A 15 -0.08 -18.90 -5.93
N VAL A 16 -1.30 -18.37 -5.82
CA VAL A 16 -1.78 -17.26 -6.66
C VAL A 16 -0.92 -16.02 -6.48
N LEU A 17 -0.62 -15.63 -5.25
CA LEU A 17 0.26 -14.49 -4.96
C LEU A 17 1.63 -14.65 -5.63
N ASN A 18 2.21 -15.85 -5.57
CA ASN A 18 3.50 -16.13 -6.21
C ASN A 18 3.43 -16.02 -7.73
N ARG A 19 2.33 -16.48 -8.36
CA ARG A 19 2.12 -16.31 -9.81
C ARG A 19 2.02 -14.84 -10.20
N VAL A 20 1.24 -14.05 -9.46
CA VAL A 20 1.08 -12.61 -9.69
C VAL A 20 2.42 -11.88 -9.52
N THR A 21 3.12 -12.06 -8.40
CA THR A 21 4.41 -11.38 -8.16
C THR A 21 5.51 -11.80 -9.12
N SER A 22 5.46 -13.04 -9.62
CA SER A 22 6.40 -13.52 -10.66
C SER A 22 6.27 -12.76 -11.98
N MET A 23 5.09 -12.20 -12.30
CA MET A 23 4.93 -11.35 -13.49
C MET A 23 5.70 -10.03 -13.35
N PHE A 24 5.70 -9.42 -12.18
CA PHE A 24 6.49 -8.21 -11.89
C PHE A 24 7.99 -8.52 -12.01
N ARG A 25 8.46 -9.62 -11.42
CA ARG A 25 9.86 -10.04 -11.49
C ARG A 25 10.31 -10.27 -12.93
N ARG A 26 9.54 -11.00 -13.74
CA ARG A 26 9.88 -11.31 -15.16
C ARG A 26 9.99 -10.05 -16.01
N ARG A 27 9.33 -8.98 -15.64
CA ARG A 27 9.33 -7.69 -16.34
C ARG A 27 10.24 -6.65 -15.68
N GLN A 28 11.02 -7.08 -14.67
CA GLN A 28 11.97 -6.22 -13.93
C GLN A 28 11.32 -4.98 -13.28
N PHE A 29 10.04 -5.09 -12.88
CA PHE A 29 9.40 -4.05 -12.08
C PHE A 29 9.86 -4.16 -10.63
N ASN A 30 10.26 -3.01 -10.08
CA ASN A 30 10.48 -2.87 -8.64
C ASN A 30 9.13 -2.63 -7.94
N ILE A 31 8.73 -3.57 -7.09
CA ILE A 31 7.54 -3.42 -6.25
C ILE A 31 7.93 -2.54 -5.05
N ILE A 32 7.23 -1.41 -4.89
CA ILE A 32 7.42 -0.49 -3.77
C ILE A 32 6.63 -0.97 -2.56
N SER A 33 5.37 -1.37 -2.79
CA SER A 33 4.51 -1.93 -1.75
C SER A 33 3.57 -2.99 -2.32
N LEU A 34 3.23 -3.94 -1.46
CA LEU A 34 2.34 -5.05 -1.77
C LEU A 34 1.46 -5.32 -0.56
N THR A 35 0.14 -5.24 -0.75
CA THR A 35 -0.84 -5.56 0.28
C THR A 35 -1.78 -6.64 -0.24
N VAL A 36 -2.01 -7.68 0.54
CA VAL A 36 -2.87 -8.80 0.19
C VAL A 36 -3.83 -9.08 1.34
N SER A 37 -5.10 -9.22 1.03
CA SER A 37 -6.11 -9.64 2.00
C SER A 37 -7.26 -10.35 1.31
N GLU A 38 -8.01 -11.13 2.06
CA GLU A 38 -9.33 -11.62 1.63
C GLU A 38 -10.27 -10.44 1.42
N THR A 39 -11.26 -10.64 0.58
CA THR A 39 -12.35 -9.67 0.36
C THR A 39 -13.54 -10.02 1.26
N GLU A 40 -14.70 -9.38 1.03
CA GLU A 40 -15.98 -9.78 1.63
C GLU A 40 -16.43 -11.21 1.24
N SER A 41 -15.71 -11.85 0.31
CA SER A 41 -15.87 -13.26 -0.07
C SER A 41 -14.57 -14.01 0.19
N ASN A 42 -14.60 -15.03 1.02
CA ASN A 42 -13.42 -15.87 1.31
C ASN A 42 -12.86 -16.60 0.08
N ALA A 43 -13.65 -16.69 -1.00
CA ALA A 43 -13.23 -17.27 -2.28
C ALA A 43 -12.31 -16.33 -3.08
N LEU A 44 -12.25 -15.04 -2.72
CA LEU A 44 -11.52 -14.01 -3.45
C LEU A 44 -10.54 -13.27 -2.54
N SER A 45 -9.36 -13.01 -3.06
CA SER A 45 -8.36 -12.12 -2.45
C SER A 45 -8.09 -10.91 -3.33
N ARG A 46 -7.79 -9.79 -2.68
CA ARG A 46 -7.38 -8.56 -3.34
C ARG A 46 -5.90 -8.31 -3.08
N ILE A 47 -5.16 -8.14 -4.16
CA ILE A 47 -3.75 -7.78 -4.15
C ILE A 47 -3.64 -6.33 -4.63
N THR A 48 -3.16 -5.42 -3.79
CA THR A 48 -2.86 -4.03 -4.20
C THR A 48 -1.36 -3.88 -4.31
N VAL A 49 -0.87 -3.48 -5.48
CA VAL A 49 0.56 -3.36 -5.78
C VAL A 49 0.86 -1.94 -6.21
N THR A 50 1.87 -1.33 -5.59
CA THR A 50 2.47 -0.08 -6.06
C THR A 50 3.86 -0.36 -6.61
N PHE A 51 4.15 0.12 -7.82
CA PHE A 51 5.42 -0.10 -8.52
C PHE A 51 5.81 1.11 -9.36
N GLU A 52 7.06 1.16 -9.79
CA GLU A 52 7.58 2.18 -10.71
C GLU A 52 7.81 1.61 -12.10
N GLY A 53 7.55 2.42 -13.13
CA GLY A 53 7.76 2.00 -14.51
C GLY A 53 7.40 3.07 -15.55
N GLY A 54 7.48 2.69 -16.83
CA GLY A 54 6.95 3.46 -17.95
C GLY A 54 5.51 3.06 -18.26
N GLU A 55 4.75 3.95 -18.91
CA GLU A 55 3.33 3.70 -19.27
C GLU A 55 3.14 2.46 -20.13
N THR A 56 3.96 2.30 -21.17
CA THR A 56 3.90 1.13 -22.05
C THR A 56 4.20 -0.18 -21.31
N GLN A 57 5.18 -0.14 -20.39
CA GLN A 57 5.53 -1.29 -19.57
C GLN A 57 4.39 -1.68 -18.63
N LYS A 58 3.77 -0.68 -17.98
CA LYS A 58 2.59 -0.86 -17.13
C LYS A 58 1.46 -1.56 -17.90
N GLN A 59 1.13 -1.05 -19.09
CA GLN A 59 0.07 -1.64 -19.91
C GLN A 59 0.38 -3.09 -20.30
N GLN A 60 1.62 -3.38 -20.65
CA GLN A 60 2.07 -4.75 -20.93
C GLN A 60 1.92 -5.66 -19.71
N LEU A 61 2.26 -5.16 -18.49
CA LEU A 61 2.12 -5.92 -17.26
C LEU A 61 0.65 -6.25 -16.99
N VAL A 62 -0.25 -5.27 -17.06
CA VAL A 62 -1.69 -5.46 -16.88
C VAL A 62 -2.24 -6.50 -17.83
N ASN A 63 -1.88 -6.41 -19.13
CA ASN A 63 -2.30 -7.37 -20.14
C ASN A 63 -1.77 -8.80 -19.86
N GLN A 64 -0.61 -8.95 -19.24
CA GLN A 64 -0.09 -10.27 -18.86
C GLN A 64 -0.74 -10.82 -17.59
N LEU A 65 -1.07 -9.95 -16.64
CA LEU A 65 -1.81 -10.35 -15.44
C LEU A 65 -3.19 -10.90 -15.78
N TYR A 66 -3.89 -10.31 -16.76
CA TYR A 66 -5.17 -10.84 -17.26
C TYR A 66 -5.09 -12.24 -17.87
N LYS A 67 -3.90 -12.69 -18.29
CA LYS A 67 -3.72 -14.06 -18.82
C LYS A 67 -3.59 -15.12 -17.71
N LEU A 68 -3.46 -14.72 -16.46
CA LEU A 68 -3.42 -15.66 -15.36
C LEU A 68 -4.86 -16.16 -15.06
N PRO A 69 -5.08 -17.48 -15.01
CA PRO A 69 -6.42 -18.04 -14.84
C PRO A 69 -7.07 -17.67 -13.49
N ASP A 70 -6.27 -17.34 -12.50
CA ASP A 70 -6.74 -16.95 -11.18
C ASP A 70 -7.12 -15.46 -11.07
N VAL A 71 -6.80 -14.65 -12.08
CA VAL A 71 -7.09 -13.21 -12.08
C VAL A 71 -8.52 -12.99 -12.58
N CYS A 72 -9.36 -12.48 -11.69
CA CYS A 72 -10.76 -12.18 -11.99
C CYS A 72 -10.93 -10.78 -12.56
N SER A 73 -10.19 -9.80 -12.03
CA SER A 73 -10.27 -8.41 -12.45
C SER A 73 -9.04 -7.62 -12.04
N ILE A 74 -8.75 -6.56 -12.78
CA ILE A 74 -7.67 -5.61 -12.48
C ILE A 74 -8.23 -4.20 -12.56
N LYS A 75 -7.85 -3.37 -11.58
CA LYS A 75 -8.21 -1.95 -11.56
C LYS A 75 -6.96 -1.10 -11.32
N GLU A 76 -6.75 -0.13 -12.21
CA GLU A 76 -5.74 0.90 -12.02
C GLU A 76 -6.32 2.07 -11.22
N PHE A 77 -5.52 2.67 -10.35
CA PHE A 77 -5.93 3.80 -9.52
C PHE A 77 -5.12 5.05 -9.83
N THR A 78 -5.85 6.14 -10.04
CA THR A 78 -5.28 7.48 -10.12
C THR A 78 -5.65 8.29 -8.88
N PRO A 79 -4.89 9.34 -8.50
CA PRO A 79 -5.23 10.18 -7.35
C PRO A 79 -6.63 10.80 -7.44
N ASP A 80 -7.06 11.16 -8.65
CA ASP A 80 -8.33 11.86 -8.87
C ASP A 80 -9.55 10.96 -8.70
N THR A 81 -9.43 9.69 -9.12
CA THR A 81 -10.54 8.74 -9.17
C THR A 81 -10.62 7.80 -7.97
N SER A 82 -9.63 7.81 -7.09
CA SER A 82 -9.54 6.86 -5.97
C SER A 82 -9.29 7.53 -4.62
N VAL A 83 -9.72 6.85 -3.56
CA VAL A 83 -9.25 7.08 -2.20
C VAL A 83 -8.07 6.17 -1.96
N ARG A 84 -6.99 6.73 -1.43
CA ARG A 84 -5.76 6.02 -1.10
C ARG A 84 -5.46 6.18 0.37
N CYS A 85 -5.08 5.10 1.01
CA CYS A 85 -4.77 5.08 2.43
C CYS A 85 -3.63 4.12 2.71
N GLU A 86 -2.76 4.50 3.61
CA GLU A 86 -1.67 3.70 4.13
C GLU A 86 -1.61 3.86 5.65
N LEU A 87 -1.31 2.79 6.36
CA LEU A 87 -1.05 2.82 7.79
C LEU A 87 0.44 2.65 8.02
N MET A 88 0.99 3.48 8.89
CA MET A 88 2.37 3.39 9.38
C MET A 88 2.39 3.28 10.88
N LEU A 89 3.23 2.36 11.39
CA LEU A 89 3.70 2.34 12.77
C LEU A 89 5.15 2.81 12.79
N ILE A 90 5.44 3.78 13.64
CA ILE A 90 6.80 4.27 13.85
C ILE A 90 7.14 4.22 15.34
N LYS A 91 8.30 3.68 15.65
CA LYS A 91 8.86 3.63 16.99
C LYS A 91 10.03 4.60 17.07
N LEU A 92 9.95 5.53 17.98
CA LEU A 92 10.94 6.56 18.24
C LEU A 92 11.56 6.34 19.63
N LYS A 93 12.79 6.75 19.79
CA LYS A 93 13.37 6.86 21.13
C LYS A 93 12.64 7.93 21.92
N ASN A 94 12.29 7.61 23.15
CA ASN A 94 11.60 8.54 24.01
C ASN A 94 12.62 9.38 24.78
N ASP A 95 12.78 10.64 24.41
CA ASP A 95 13.50 11.64 25.17
C ASP A 95 12.60 12.86 25.47
N SER A 96 13.06 13.76 26.33
CA SER A 96 12.27 14.93 26.76
C SER A 96 11.93 15.89 25.60
N LYS A 97 12.67 15.84 24.50
CA LYS A 97 12.51 16.68 23.32
C LYS A 97 11.48 16.12 22.35
N THR A 98 11.40 14.79 22.25
CA THR A 98 10.49 14.06 21.35
C THR A 98 9.02 14.26 21.70
N ARG A 99 8.72 14.59 22.96
CA ARG A 99 7.39 14.49 23.54
C ARG A 99 6.42 15.62 23.19
N SER A 100 6.88 16.87 23.18
CA SER A 100 5.98 18.02 23.01
C SER A 100 5.70 18.33 21.55
N ASP A 101 6.70 18.15 20.69
CA ASP A 101 6.64 18.60 19.31
C ASP A 101 5.90 17.59 18.42
N ILE A 102 6.06 16.28 18.69
CA ILE A 102 5.44 15.20 17.92
C ILE A 102 3.94 15.10 18.18
N LEU A 103 3.52 15.22 19.45
CA LEU A 103 2.10 15.15 19.80
C LEU A 103 1.30 16.36 19.30
N ALA A 104 1.97 17.49 19.02
CA ALA A 104 1.36 18.69 18.50
C ALA A 104 1.32 18.76 16.97
N ALA A 105 2.18 18.02 16.27
CA ALA A 105 2.44 18.20 14.85
C ALA A 105 1.68 17.23 13.91
N ALA A 106 1.05 16.16 14.42
CA ALA A 106 0.43 15.17 13.57
C ALA A 106 -0.84 14.59 14.16
N ASP A 107 -1.78 14.25 13.27
CA ASP A 107 -2.91 13.33 13.55
C ASP A 107 -2.42 11.89 13.89
N ALA A 108 -1.22 11.77 14.48
CA ALA A 108 -0.62 10.50 14.83
C ALA A 108 -1.12 10.06 16.21
N LYS A 109 -1.65 8.84 16.27
CA LYS A 109 -2.14 8.24 17.50
C LYS A 109 -1.01 7.52 18.24
N THR A 110 -0.83 7.82 19.54
CA THR A 110 0.06 7.04 20.39
C THR A 110 -0.51 5.65 20.63
N MET A 111 0.27 4.61 20.30
CA MET A 111 -0.10 3.20 20.44
C MET A 111 0.54 2.55 21.66
N ASP A 112 1.79 2.92 21.93
CA ASP A 112 2.54 2.43 23.09
C ASP A 112 3.49 3.50 23.58
N TYR A 113 3.75 3.49 24.89
CA TYR A 113 4.61 4.44 25.55
C TYR A 113 5.39 3.77 26.67
N SER A 114 6.70 3.87 26.62
CA SER A 114 7.61 3.40 27.66
C SER A 114 8.62 4.47 28.07
N LYS A 115 9.48 4.14 29.01
CA LYS A 115 10.56 5.04 29.43
C LYS A 115 11.52 5.37 28.27
N ASP A 116 11.78 4.40 27.41
CA ASP A 116 12.84 4.45 26.40
C ASP A 116 12.29 4.53 24.96
N SER A 117 10.98 4.34 24.76
CA SER A 117 10.38 4.35 23.42
C SER A 117 8.96 4.92 23.40
N LEU A 118 8.61 5.51 22.26
CA LEU A 118 7.27 5.98 21.91
C LEU A 118 6.87 5.35 20.57
N MET A 119 5.72 4.69 20.53
CA MET A 119 5.17 4.13 19.30
C MET A 119 3.96 4.93 18.85
N LEU A 120 4.00 5.39 17.61
CA LEU A 120 2.93 6.15 16.98
C LEU A 120 2.35 5.37 15.79
N CYS A 121 1.05 5.56 15.57
CA CYS A 121 0.32 5.11 14.37
C CYS A 121 -0.17 6.33 13.59
N LEU A 122 0.13 6.37 12.30
CA LEU A 122 -0.41 7.36 11.37
C LEU A 122 -1.12 6.64 10.23
N THR A 123 -2.33 7.09 9.91
CA THR A 123 -3.11 6.60 8.78
C THR A 123 -3.40 7.77 7.85
N SER A 124 -2.83 7.77 6.65
CA SER A 124 -2.96 8.86 5.68
C SER A 124 -2.62 8.41 4.26
N GLU A 125 -2.65 9.34 3.31
CA GLU A 125 -2.04 9.11 1.99
C GLU A 125 -0.52 8.94 2.12
N SER A 126 0.08 8.10 1.26
CA SER A 126 1.51 7.77 1.31
C SER A 126 2.41 9.02 1.32
N ARG A 127 2.04 10.07 0.57
CA ARG A 127 2.78 11.34 0.56
C ARG A 127 2.85 12.00 1.94
N LYS A 128 1.73 12.06 2.65
CA LYS A 128 1.69 12.64 4.01
C LYS A 128 2.50 11.80 5.01
N ILE A 129 2.50 10.48 4.81
CA ILE A 129 3.33 9.56 5.60
C ILE A 129 4.81 9.82 5.34
N ASP A 130 5.21 9.99 4.08
CA ASP A 130 6.59 10.31 3.71
C ASP A 130 7.02 11.67 4.31
N GLU A 131 6.18 12.71 4.21
CA GLU A 131 6.40 14.02 4.81
C GLU A 131 6.55 13.91 6.35
N PHE A 132 5.74 13.07 7.00
CA PHE A 132 5.86 12.83 8.44
C PHE A 132 7.16 12.11 8.79
N VAL A 133 7.57 11.09 8.03
CA VAL A 133 8.84 10.40 8.25
C VAL A 133 10.02 11.36 8.09
N ASP A 134 9.96 12.27 7.11
CA ASP A 134 11.00 13.29 6.92
C ASP A 134 11.09 14.24 8.11
N LEU A 135 9.96 14.67 8.70
CA LEU A 135 9.94 15.46 9.94
C LEU A 135 10.52 14.68 11.14
N MET A 136 10.35 13.36 11.17
CA MET A 136 10.87 12.52 12.26
C MET A 136 12.37 12.22 12.14
N ARG A 137 13.05 12.61 11.06
CA ARG A 137 14.51 12.39 10.89
C ARG A 137 15.37 13.13 11.92
N ASP A 138 14.83 14.17 12.52
CA ASP A 138 15.52 14.91 13.60
C ASP A 138 15.49 14.15 14.95
N TYR A 139 14.77 13.04 15.00
CA TYR A 139 14.64 12.15 16.16
C TYR A 139 15.27 10.78 15.86
N GLU A 140 15.64 10.07 16.91
CA GLU A 140 16.18 8.71 16.74
C GLU A 140 15.01 7.74 16.44
N ILE A 141 14.88 7.37 15.16
CA ILE A 141 13.92 6.37 14.70
C ILE A 141 14.48 4.99 15.00
N LEU A 142 13.78 4.22 15.83
CA LEU A 142 14.16 2.84 16.17
C LEU A 142 13.65 1.84 15.14
N GLU A 143 12.41 2.03 14.64
CA GLU A 143 11.79 1.12 13.69
C GLU A 143 10.60 1.77 12.97
N ILE A 144 10.40 1.41 11.70
CA ILE A 144 9.22 1.78 10.91
C ILE A 144 8.62 0.51 10.29
N CYS A 145 7.29 0.38 10.39
CA CYS A 145 6.51 -0.62 9.68
C CYS A 145 5.38 0.07 8.91
N ARG A 146 5.21 -0.28 7.62
CA ARG A 146 4.19 0.31 6.73
C ARG A 146 3.39 -0.79 6.06
N THR A 147 2.08 -0.59 5.90
CA THR A 147 1.23 -1.51 5.13
C THR A 147 1.47 -1.39 3.63
N GLY A 148 1.95 -0.24 3.18
CA GLY A 148 1.80 0.15 1.79
C GLY A 148 0.39 0.67 1.49
N ASN A 149 0.20 1.12 0.26
CA ASN A 149 -1.02 1.79 -0.16
C ASN A 149 -2.16 0.79 -0.40
N VAL A 150 -3.31 1.02 0.21
CA VAL A 150 -4.60 0.42 -0.16
C VAL A 150 -5.46 1.47 -0.84
N SER A 151 -6.21 1.07 -1.88
CA SER A 151 -6.96 2.01 -2.72
C SER A 151 -8.32 1.45 -3.10
N LEU A 152 -9.33 2.33 -3.06
CA LEU A 152 -10.66 2.07 -3.59
C LEU A 152 -11.08 3.18 -4.54
N GLU A 153 -11.83 2.84 -5.58
CA GLU A 153 -12.42 3.83 -6.47
C GLU A 153 -13.50 4.64 -5.73
N LYS A 154 -13.58 5.93 -6.04
CA LYS A 154 -14.64 6.80 -5.53
C LYS A 154 -15.98 6.45 -6.18
N GLY A 155 -17.08 6.68 -5.47
CA GLY A 155 -18.42 6.41 -5.95
C GLY A 155 -18.84 4.94 -5.79
N SER A 156 -19.76 4.47 -6.64
CA SER A 156 -20.38 3.15 -6.53
C SER A 156 -19.71 2.07 -7.37
N THR A 157 -18.74 2.42 -8.22
CA THR A 157 -18.04 1.46 -9.08
C THR A 157 -17.12 0.56 -8.26
N THR A 158 -17.16 -0.73 -8.50
CA THR A 158 -16.34 -1.73 -7.79
C THR A 158 -15.42 -2.47 -8.75
N ILE A 159 -14.35 -3.05 -8.20
CA ILE A 159 -13.44 -3.91 -8.99
C ILE A 159 -14.15 -5.14 -9.57
N ARG A 160 -15.23 -5.59 -8.97
CA ARG A 160 -16.03 -6.74 -9.45
C ARG A 160 -16.82 -6.42 -10.72
N GLN A 161 -17.22 -5.17 -10.93
CA GLN A 161 -17.95 -4.74 -12.14
C GLN A 161 -17.05 -4.74 -13.39
N ALA A 162 -15.75 -4.82 -13.22
CA ALA A 162 -14.78 -4.97 -14.30
C ALA A 162 -14.51 -6.44 -14.70
N ILE A 163 -15.26 -7.40 -14.15
CA ILE A 163 -15.19 -8.81 -14.57
C ILE A 163 -15.87 -8.91 -15.93
N ASN A 164 -15.09 -8.88 -16.98
CA ASN A 164 -15.51 -9.27 -18.32
C ASN A 164 -15.46 -10.81 -18.38
N PHE A 165 -16.63 -11.45 -18.37
CA PHE A 165 -16.78 -12.87 -18.69
C PHE A 165 -16.53 -13.12 -20.18
#